data_d388875c915bbfd7df58ed51725bd6d8
#
_entry.id   d388875c915bbfd7df58ed51725bd6d8
#
_cell.length_a   1.000
_cell.length_b   1.000
_cell.length_c   1.000
_cell.angle_alpha   90.00
_cell.angle_beta   90.00
_cell.angle_gamma   90.00
#
_symmetry.space_group_name_H-M   'P 1'
#
loop_
_entity.id
_entity.type
_entity.pdbx_description
1 polymer ?
#
loop_
_entity_poly.entity_id
_entity_poly.type
_entity_poly.pdbx_seq_one_letter_code
_entity_poly.pdbx_strand_id
1 'polypeptide(L)' 'MLGGFHTDQNFANAKTAIYYVNSNDGWTEFETGHKIYCQENRLVIFDSNIKHVGYSCTDEKTRVVLNINYLPLNS' A
#
# COMPACT_ATOMS: atom_id res chain seq x y z
N MET A 1 5.41 3.92 -12.69
CA MET A 1 4.85 4.55 -11.49
C MET A 1 3.64 5.38 -11.87
N LEU A 2 2.65 5.40 -11.03
CA LEU A 2 1.40 6.08 -11.28
C LEU A 2 1.27 7.33 -10.38
N GLY A 3 2.07 8.32 -10.58
CA GLY A 3 2.07 9.52 -9.75
C GLY A 3 3.17 9.49 -8.70
N GLY A 4 3.13 10.40 -7.76
CA GLY A 4 4.13 10.53 -6.71
C GLY A 4 3.65 9.94 -5.40
N PHE A 5 4.45 10.17 -4.37
CA PHE A 5 4.06 9.80 -3.01
C PHE A 5 2.81 10.56 -2.59
N HIS A 6 1.92 9.88 -1.91
CA HIS A 6 0.64 10.46 -1.48
C HIS A 6 0.19 9.83 -0.17
N THR A 7 -0.84 10.43 0.41
CA THR A 7 -1.55 9.84 1.56
C THR A 7 -2.96 9.53 1.12
N ASP A 8 -3.57 8.52 1.76
CA ASP A 8 -4.91 8.08 1.40
C ASP A 8 -6.00 8.86 2.12
N GLN A 9 -5.73 9.34 3.34
CA GLN A 9 -6.73 9.93 4.20
C GLN A 9 -6.21 11.18 4.87
N ASN A 10 -7.13 12.09 5.19
CA ASN A 10 -6.83 13.29 5.95
C ASN A 10 -7.30 13.19 7.40
N PHE A 11 -7.82 12.06 7.83
CA PHE A 11 -8.29 11.87 9.18
C PHE A 11 -7.15 11.44 10.09
N ALA A 12 -7.07 12.07 11.27
CA ALA A 12 -6.14 11.61 12.30
C ALA A 12 -6.52 10.18 12.69
N ASN A 13 -5.53 9.36 12.95
CA ASN A 13 -5.68 7.97 13.41
C ASN A 13 -6.26 7.02 12.36
N ALA A 14 -6.43 7.46 11.13
CA ALA A 14 -6.87 6.55 10.07
C ALA A 14 -5.74 5.57 9.73
N LYS A 15 -6.13 4.36 9.38
CA LYS A 15 -5.20 3.31 8.97
C LYS A 15 -5.45 2.92 7.54
N THR A 16 -4.40 2.50 6.86
CA THR A 16 -4.49 1.93 5.52
C THR A 16 -4.00 0.50 5.58
N ALA A 17 -4.79 -0.41 5.04
CA ALA A 17 -4.40 -1.80 4.89
C ALA A 17 -4.30 -2.12 3.40
N ILE A 18 -3.21 -2.74 2.99
CA ILE A 18 -3.02 -3.19 1.61
C ILE A 18 -2.86 -4.69 1.64
N TYR A 19 -3.74 -5.39 0.95
CA TYR A 19 -3.67 -6.84 0.81
C TYR A 19 -3.21 -7.15 -0.61
N TYR A 20 -2.13 -7.91 -0.72
CA TYR A 20 -1.56 -8.28 -2.02
C TYR A 20 -2.17 -9.60 -2.45
N VAL A 21 -2.93 -9.55 -3.55
CA VAL A 21 -3.69 -10.70 -4.04
C VAL A 21 -2.79 -11.66 -4.80
N ASN A 22 -1.81 -11.12 -5.55
CA ASN A 22 -0.90 -11.98 -6.32
C ASN A 22 0.55 -11.56 -6.13
N SER A 23 1.45 -12.51 -6.36
CA SER A 23 2.89 -12.26 -6.27
C SER A 23 3.40 -11.72 -7.59
N ASN A 24 4.23 -10.67 -7.52
CA ASN A 24 4.84 -10.06 -8.69
C ASN A 24 5.99 -9.16 -8.23
N ASP A 25 6.73 -8.57 -9.17
CA ASP A 25 7.86 -7.70 -8.84
C ASP A 25 7.46 -6.25 -8.59
N GLY A 26 6.18 -5.93 -8.57
CA GLY A 26 5.70 -4.63 -8.13
C GLY A 26 5.87 -4.45 -6.63
N TRP A 27 5.79 -3.22 -6.16
CA TRP A 27 5.96 -2.96 -4.72
C TRP A 27 5.24 -1.66 -4.33
N THR A 28 5.09 -1.50 -3.02
CA THR A 28 4.68 -0.25 -2.41
C THR A 28 5.90 0.36 -1.75
N GLU A 29 6.18 1.62 -2.05
CA GLU A 29 7.34 2.30 -1.48
C GLU A 29 6.86 3.42 -0.59
N PHE A 30 7.45 3.51 0.60
CA PHE A 30 7.16 4.58 1.56
C PHE A 30 8.19 5.69 1.41
N GLU A 31 7.84 6.88 1.86
CA GLU A 31 8.70 8.05 1.74
C GLU A 31 10.08 7.82 2.37
N THR A 32 10.14 6.95 3.38
CA THR A 32 11.40 6.59 4.03
C THR A 32 12.32 5.75 3.15
N GLY A 33 11.83 5.29 2.00
CA GLY A 33 12.59 4.41 1.11
C GLY A 33 12.31 2.94 1.35
N HIS A 34 11.52 2.60 2.36
CA HIS A 34 11.17 1.20 2.62
C HIS A 34 10.25 0.67 1.54
N LYS A 35 10.52 -0.55 1.05
CA LYS A 35 9.75 -1.19 -0.02
C LYS A 35 9.10 -2.46 0.48
N ILE A 36 7.83 -2.65 0.14
CA ILE A 36 7.11 -3.89 0.40
C ILE A 36 6.71 -4.47 -0.95
N TYR A 37 7.27 -5.63 -1.30
CA TYR A 37 6.98 -6.26 -2.57
C TYR A 37 5.66 -7.01 -2.54
N CYS A 38 5.03 -7.11 -3.72
CA CYS A 38 3.77 -7.81 -3.86
C CYS A 38 4.02 -9.30 -3.70
N GLN A 39 3.53 -9.87 -2.63
CA GLN A 39 3.59 -11.29 -2.35
C GLN A 39 2.20 -11.76 -2.00
N GLU A 40 1.74 -12.78 -2.70
CA GLU A 40 0.42 -13.33 -2.50
C GLU A 40 0.11 -13.53 -1.03
N ASN A 41 -1.06 -13.08 -0.61
CA ASN A 41 -1.56 -13.22 0.75
C ASN A 41 -0.80 -12.40 1.80
N ARG A 42 -0.07 -11.37 1.38
CA ARG A 42 0.59 -10.46 2.31
C ARG A 42 -0.35 -9.31 2.63
N LEU A 43 -0.39 -8.95 3.91
CA LEU A 43 -1.17 -7.81 4.39
C LEU A 43 -0.22 -6.81 5.06
N VAL A 44 -0.32 -5.55 4.66
CA VAL A 44 0.46 -4.46 5.26
C VAL A 44 -0.52 -3.43 5.82
N ILE A 45 -0.28 -2.99 7.05
CA ILE A 45 -1.11 -1.99 7.71
C ILE A 45 -0.21 -0.86 8.19
N PHE A 46 -0.59 0.36 7.88
CA PHE A 46 0.19 1.53 8.28
C PHE A 46 -0.74 2.73 8.49
N ASP A 47 -0.21 3.77 9.12
CA ASP A 47 -0.96 5.01 9.31
C ASP A 47 -1.22 5.66 7.95
N SER A 48 -2.47 6.09 7.73
CA SER A 48 -2.85 6.65 6.42
C SER A 48 -2.12 7.94 6.09
N ASN A 49 -1.55 8.62 7.08
CA ASN A 49 -0.79 9.85 6.83
C ASN A 49 0.65 9.58 6.41
N ILE A 50 1.07 8.33 6.33
CA ILE A 50 2.41 8.00 5.82
C ILE A 50 2.35 8.04 4.30
N LYS A 51 3.23 8.83 3.70
CA LYS A 51 3.27 8.97 2.25
C LYS A 51 3.83 7.70 1.61
N HIS A 52 3.18 7.27 0.54
CA HIS A 52 3.53 6.03 -0.15
C HIS A 52 3.16 6.12 -1.63
N VAL A 53 3.68 5.19 -2.41
CA VAL A 53 3.38 5.09 -3.85
C VAL A 53 3.47 3.63 -4.27
N GLY A 54 2.59 3.22 -5.18
CA GLY A 54 2.60 1.87 -5.72
C GLY A 54 3.33 1.83 -7.05
N TYR A 55 4.15 0.81 -7.24
CA TYR A 55 4.87 0.57 -8.49
C TYR A 55 4.33 -0.67 -9.17
N SER A 56 4.12 -0.56 -10.48
CA SER A 56 3.57 -1.66 -11.29
C SER A 56 4.58 -2.79 -11.42
N CYS A 57 4.04 -3.98 -11.70
CA CYS A 57 4.89 -5.15 -11.95
C CYS A 57 5.36 -5.20 -13.40
N THR A 58 6.44 -5.95 -13.64
CA THR A 58 6.96 -6.19 -14.97
C THR A 58 6.99 -7.68 -15.31
N ASP A 59 6.88 -8.57 -14.32
CA ASP A 59 6.96 -10.01 -14.49
C ASP A 59 5.60 -10.70 -14.60
N GLU A 60 4.51 -9.96 -14.37
CA GLU A 60 3.14 -10.47 -14.46
C GLU A 60 2.30 -9.47 -15.23
N LYS A 61 1.20 -9.96 -15.82
CA LYS A 61 0.31 -9.08 -16.58
C LYS A 61 -0.37 -8.04 -15.69
N THR A 62 -0.63 -8.40 -14.45
CA THR A 62 -1.45 -7.59 -13.57
C THR A 62 -0.93 -7.62 -12.16
N ARG A 63 -0.90 -6.46 -11.52
CA ARG A 63 -0.64 -6.33 -10.10
C ARG A 63 -2.00 -6.07 -9.44
N VAL A 64 -2.44 -7.00 -8.60
CA VAL A 64 -3.75 -6.91 -7.95
C VAL A 64 -3.57 -6.68 -6.46
N VAL A 65 -4.12 -5.58 -5.96
CA VAL A 65 -4.10 -5.27 -4.53
C VAL A 65 -5.48 -4.78 -4.12
N LEU A 66 -5.78 -4.94 -2.84
CA LEU A 66 -6.96 -4.36 -2.22
C LEU A 66 -6.51 -3.32 -1.21
N ASN A 67 -6.97 -2.09 -1.38
CA ASN A 67 -6.68 -1.00 -0.44
C ASN A 67 -7.90 -0.74 0.41
N ILE A 68 -7.72 -0.72 1.72
CA ILE A 68 -8.79 -0.45 2.66
C ILE A 68 -8.34 0.66 3.60
N ASN A 69 -9.13 1.72 3.68
CA ASN A 69 -8.87 2.80 4.63
C ASN A 69 -9.94 2.74 5.72
N TYR A 70 -9.51 2.82 6.97
CA TYR A 70 -10.47 2.66 8.07
C TYR A 70 -10.04 3.47 9.29
N LEU A 71 -11.00 3.71 10.15
CA LEU A 71 -10.77 4.36 11.45
C LEU A 71 -10.93 3.30 12.53
N PRO A 72 -9.86 2.97 13.25
CA PRO A 72 -9.98 2.00 14.33
C PRO A 72 -10.92 2.51 15.41
N LEU A 73 -11.69 1.61 15.99
CA LEU A 73 -12.49 1.92 17.16
C LEU A 73 -11.57 1.93 18.38
N ASN A 74 -11.81 2.82 19.32
CA ASN A 74 -11.04 2.87 20.57
C ASN A 74 -9.56 3.12 20.37
N SER A 75 -9.22 3.88 19.41
CA SER A 75 -7.82 4.20 19.14
C SER A 75 -7.38 5.42 19.93
#